data_b9a8ca841ec85ba7db4350d5d603f58a
#
_entry.id   b9a8ca841ec85ba7db4350d5d603f58a
#
_cell.length_a   1.000
_cell.length_b   1.000
_cell.length_c   1.000
_cell.angle_alpha   90.00
_cell.angle_beta   90.00
_cell.angle_gamma   90.00
#
_symmetry.space_group_name_H-M   'P 1'
#
loop_
_entity.id
_entity.type
_entity.pdbx_description
1 polymer ?
#
loop_
_entity_poly.entity_id
_entity_poly.type
_entity_poly.pdbx_seq_one_letter_code
_entity_poly.pdbx_strand_id
1 'polypeptide(L)'
;MKLTDKVKLLNLKDAKERLSTAIKAAKENKNIFIIARTDALTSGSITEALKRSLEYKKLGADAIFITGINSLKEIKYIKNQLRNIPLMLNITQNVKFSIKDVSKNKFKFALFSQQILNGYIDSTKKILELIKKNKIPKSINKASDTLSLLEFEKYLKIEETKK
;
A
#
# COMPACT_ATOMS: atom_id res chain seq x y z
N MET A 1 0.38 -5.11 -21.67
CA MET A 1 -0.77 -4.41 -21.06
C MET A 1 -0.46 -2.92 -21.09
N LYS A 2 -1.20 -2.12 -21.83
CA LYS A 2 -1.02 -0.67 -21.86
C LYS A 2 -1.54 -0.10 -20.54
N LEU A 3 -0.75 0.68 -19.82
CA LEU A 3 -1.11 1.35 -18.55
C LEU A 3 -2.31 2.31 -18.68
N THR A 4 -2.82 2.51 -19.90
CA THR A 4 -3.92 3.42 -20.26
C THR A 4 -5.27 2.73 -20.41
N ASP A 5 -5.34 1.39 -20.32
CA ASP A 5 -6.63 0.71 -20.42
C ASP A 5 -7.41 0.91 -19.13
N LYS A 6 -8.67 1.36 -19.25
CA LYS A 6 -9.58 1.49 -18.10
C LYS A 6 -9.66 0.16 -17.38
N VAL A 7 -9.50 0.18 -16.06
CA VAL A 7 -9.62 -1.01 -15.21
C VAL A 7 -11.00 -1.66 -15.46
N LYS A 8 -11.00 -2.86 -16.02
CA LYS A 8 -12.22 -3.64 -16.23
C LYS A 8 -12.54 -4.41 -14.95
N LEU A 9 -13.65 -4.06 -14.34
CA LEU A 9 -14.11 -4.75 -13.13
C LEU A 9 -14.77 -6.08 -13.49
N LEU A 10 -14.55 -7.09 -12.68
CA LEU A 10 -15.41 -8.27 -12.66
C LEU A 10 -16.85 -7.84 -12.28
N ASN A 11 -17.85 -8.55 -12.78
CA ASN A 11 -19.17 -8.37 -12.23
C ASN A 11 -19.18 -8.72 -10.71
N LEU A 12 -20.15 -8.18 -9.98
CA LEU A 12 -20.16 -8.31 -8.53
C LEU A 12 -20.33 -9.77 -8.07
N LYS A 13 -21.08 -10.59 -8.83
CA LYS A 13 -21.30 -12.01 -8.52
C LYS A 13 -19.97 -12.77 -8.54
N ASP A 14 -19.23 -12.68 -9.64
CA ASP A 14 -17.93 -13.37 -9.80
C ASP A 14 -16.89 -12.88 -8.79
N ALA A 15 -16.88 -11.55 -8.52
CA ALA A 15 -15.98 -10.99 -7.52
C ALA A 15 -16.28 -11.54 -6.11
N LYS A 16 -17.56 -11.68 -5.75
CA LYS A 16 -17.99 -12.27 -4.47
C LYS A 16 -17.63 -13.75 -4.37
N GLU A 17 -17.82 -14.50 -5.43
CA GLU A 17 -17.51 -15.93 -5.48
C GLU A 17 -16.00 -16.17 -5.26
N ARG A 18 -15.13 -15.44 -5.96
CA ARG A 18 -13.68 -15.50 -5.75
C ARG A 18 -13.28 -15.12 -4.33
N LEU A 19 -13.85 -14.03 -3.79
CA LEU A 19 -13.55 -13.58 -2.44
C LEU A 19 -14.03 -14.60 -1.40
N SER A 20 -15.22 -15.18 -1.60
CA SER A 20 -15.75 -16.21 -0.71
C SER A 20 -14.84 -17.44 -0.64
N THR A 21 -14.29 -17.89 -1.77
CA THR A 21 -13.32 -18.98 -1.83
C THR A 21 -12.05 -18.63 -1.03
N ALA A 22 -11.52 -17.43 -1.21
CA ALA A 22 -10.34 -16.97 -0.46
C ALA A 22 -10.60 -16.90 1.06
N ILE A 23 -11.77 -16.38 1.46
CA ILE A 23 -12.16 -16.30 2.87
C ILE A 23 -12.34 -17.70 3.49
N LYS A 24 -12.93 -18.65 2.73
CA LYS A 24 -13.06 -20.02 3.19
C LYS A 24 -11.69 -20.65 3.46
N ALA A 25 -10.76 -20.54 2.52
CA ALA A 25 -9.40 -21.03 2.68
C ALA A 25 -8.64 -20.34 3.84
N ALA A 26 -8.85 -19.04 4.04
CA ALA A 26 -8.27 -18.30 5.15
C ALA A 26 -8.78 -18.75 6.52
N LYS A 27 -10.05 -19.18 6.62
CA LYS A 27 -10.62 -19.74 7.86
C LYS A 27 -10.01 -21.08 8.27
N GLU A 28 -9.57 -21.87 7.31
CA GLU A 28 -8.85 -23.13 7.54
C GLU A 28 -7.44 -22.84 8.10
N ASN A 29 -6.86 -21.69 7.75
CA ASN A 29 -5.58 -21.16 8.21
C ASN A 29 -5.79 -19.94 9.11
N LYS A 30 -5.87 -20.15 10.43
CA LYS A 30 -6.24 -19.14 11.44
C LYS A 30 -5.42 -17.84 11.46
N ASN A 31 -4.32 -17.74 10.71
CA ASN A 31 -3.39 -16.61 10.71
C ASN A 31 -3.43 -15.76 9.43
N ILE A 32 -4.43 -15.95 8.56
CA ILE A 32 -4.52 -15.17 7.32
C ILE A 32 -5.55 -14.07 7.46
N PHE A 33 -5.10 -12.82 7.30
CA PHE A 33 -5.92 -11.61 7.30
C PHE A 33 -6.29 -11.22 5.86
N ILE A 34 -7.58 -11.14 5.56
CA ILE A 34 -8.08 -10.87 4.20
C ILE A 34 -8.44 -9.40 4.04
N ILE A 35 -7.69 -8.70 3.20
CA ILE A 35 -8.00 -7.34 2.76
C ILE A 35 -8.64 -7.41 1.37
N ALA A 36 -9.94 -7.19 1.29
CA ALA A 36 -10.66 -7.21 0.03
C ALA A 36 -10.53 -5.89 -0.72
N ARG A 37 -9.99 -5.94 -1.95
CA ARG A 37 -9.74 -4.77 -2.78
C ARG A 37 -10.85 -4.55 -3.80
N THR A 38 -11.19 -3.29 -4.03
CA THR A 38 -12.01 -2.86 -5.17
C THR A 38 -11.37 -1.68 -5.90
N ASP A 39 -11.38 -1.76 -7.24
CA ASP A 39 -10.90 -0.70 -8.13
C ASP A 39 -12.09 0.10 -8.74
N ALA A 40 -13.28 -0.03 -8.19
CA ALA A 40 -14.49 0.58 -8.73
C ALA A 40 -14.43 2.12 -8.73
N LEU A 41 -13.77 2.74 -7.75
CA LEU A 41 -13.59 4.20 -7.74
C LEU A 41 -12.64 4.65 -8.87
N THR A 42 -11.59 3.89 -9.15
CA THR A 42 -10.68 4.14 -10.28
C THR A 42 -11.40 4.03 -11.61
N SER A 43 -12.42 3.16 -11.70
CA SER A 43 -13.30 3.05 -12.87
C SER A 43 -14.37 4.15 -12.93
N GLY A 44 -14.39 5.09 -11.98
CA GLY A 44 -15.25 6.28 -11.97
C GLY A 44 -16.52 6.17 -11.14
N SER A 45 -16.73 5.11 -10.34
CA SER A 45 -17.94 4.95 -9.53
C SER A 45 -17.68 4.77 -8.04
N ILE A 46 -17.91 5.83 -7.27
CA ILE A 46 -17.86 5.78 -5.81
C ILE A 46 -19.01 4.93 -5.23
N THR A 47 -20.18 4.99 -5.85
CA THR A 47 -21.35 4.20 -5.44
C THR A 47 -21.07 2.70 -5.57
N GLU A 48 -20.48 2.29 -6.70
CA GLU A 48 -20.11 0.88 -6.91
C GLU A 48 -19.00 0.46 -5.95
N ALA A 49 -18.02 1.34 -5.66
CA ALA A 49 -17.00 1.06 -4.67
C ALA A 49 -17.58 0.82 -3.27
N LEU A 50 -18.52 1.64 -2.84
CA LEU A 50 -19.22 1.48 -1.56
C LEU A 50 -20.06 0.19 -1.52
N LYS A 51 -20.83 -0.08 -2.58
CA LYS A 51 -21.62 -1.30 -2.71
C LYS A 51 -20.75 -2.55 -2.58
N ARG A 52 -19.66 -2.62 -3.32
CA ARG A 52 -18.68 -3.73 -3.24
C ARG A 52 -18.07 -3.86 -1.86
N SER A 53 -17.69 -2.75 -1.25
CA SER A 53 -17.11 -2.73 0.09
C SER A 53 -18.05 -3.36 1.14
N LEU A 54 -19.33 -3.02 1.09
CA LEU A 54 -20.33 -3.58 1.99
C LEU A 54 -20.53 -5.07 1.75
N GLU A 55 -20.63 -5.49 0.48
CA GLU A 55 -20.77 -6.90 0.13
C GLU A 55 -19.55 -7.74 0.54
N TYR A 56 -18.34 -7.22 0.33
CA TYR A 56 -17.10 -7.89 0.73
C TYR A 56 -16.99 -8.02 2.26
N LYS A 57 -17.43 -7.00 3.00
CA LYS A 57 -17.49 -7.08 4.46
C LYS A 57 -18.50 -8.11 4.95
N LYS A 58 -19.67 -8.20 4.32
CA LYS A 58 -20.69 -9.23 4.62
C LYS A 58 -20.16 -10.66 4.41
N LEU A 59 -19.30 -10.85 3.41
CA LEU A 59 -18.65 -12.15 3.16
C LEU A 59 -17.62 -12.54 4.23
N GLY A 60 -17.15 -11.57 5.03
CA GLY A 60 -16.21 -11.80 6.11
C GLY A 60 -14.79 -11.28 5.84
N ALA A 61 -14.59 -10.38 4.88
CA ALA A 61 -13.31 -9.70 4.73
C ALA A 61 -12.94 -8.92 6.01
N ASP A 62 -11.69 -9.02 6.44
CA ASP A 62 -11.21 -8.36 7.66
C ASP A 62 -11.11 -6.86 7.48
N ALA A 63 -10.62 -6.42 6.31
CA ALA A 63 -10.54 -5.02 5.93
C ALA A 63 -10.90 -4.82 4.45
N ILE A 64 -11.21 -3.58 4.09
CA ILE A 64 -11.51 -3.18 2.71
C ILE A 64 -10.48 -2.20 2.20
N PHE A 65 -10.01 -2.42 0.98
CA PHE A 65 -9.11 -1.55 0.25
C PHE A 65 -9.80 -0.96 -0.97
N ILE A 66 -10.10 0.34 -0.93
CA ILE A 66 -10.65 1.07 -2.08
C ILE A 66 -9.50 1.82 -2.74
N THR A 67 -9.17 1.48 -3.99
CA THR A 67 -8.16 2.20 -4.77
C THR A 67 -8.73 3.46 -5.40
N GLY A 68 -7.88 4.44 -5.70
CA GLY A 68 -8.27 5.66 -6.41
C GLY A 68 -8.77 6.79 -5.51
N ILE A 69 -8.79 6.64 -4.20
CA ILE A 69 -9.08 7.75 -3.27
C ILE A 69 -7.94 8.77 -3.38
N ASN A 70 -8.25 10.00 -3.77
CA ASN A 70 -7.23 11.04 -3.99
C ASN A 70 -7.51 12.37 -3.30
N SER A 71 -8.66 12.54 -2.65
CA SER A 71 -9.06 13.79 -1.99
C SER A 71 -9.59 13.59 -0.58
N LEU A 72 -9.45 14.63 0.26
CA LEU A 72 -10.00 14.64 1.61
C LEU A 72 -11.54 14.54 1.61
N LYS A 73 -12.20 15.05 0.57
CA LYS A 73 -13.66 14.94 0.39
C LYS A 73 -14.07 13.47 0.25
N GLU A 74 -13.37 12.71 -0.58
CA GLU A 74 -13.62 11.28 -0.77
C GLU A 74 -13.33 10.48 0.51
N ILE A 75 -12.21 10.77 1.20
CA ILE A 75 -11.88 10.16 2.49
C ILE A 75 -13.04 10.30 3.47
N LYS A 76 -13.52 11.54 3.68
CA LYS A 76 -14.62 11.83 4.61
C LYS A 76 -15.91 11.14 4.19
N TYR A 77 -16.24 11.20 2.90
CA TYR A 77 -17.47 10.60 2.38
C TYR A 77 -17.46 9.08 2.55
N ILE A 78 -16.40 8.41 2.08
CA ILE A 78 -16.26 6.95 2.18
C ILE A 78 -16.28 6.51 3.66
N LYS A 79 -15.54 7.22 4.53
CA LYS A 79 -15.50 6.89 5.94
C LYS A 79 -16.85 7.05 6.63
N ASN A 80 -17.64 8.03 6.24
CA ASN A 80 -19.01 8.20 6.76
C ASN A 80 -19.93 7.06 6.34
N GLN A 81 -19.80 6.53 5.12
CA GLN A 81 -20.60 5.41 4.63
C GLN A 81 -20.15 4.07 5.23
N LEU A 82 -18.84 3.93 5.53
CA LEU A 82 -18.23 2.69 5.98
C LEU A 82 -17.65 2.82 7.40
N ARG A 83 -18.39 3.45 8.33
CA ARG A 83 -17.90 3.87 9.68
C ARG A 83 -17.22 2.75 10.47
N ASN A 84 -17.81 1.56 10.47
CA ASN A 84 -17.37 0.44 11.32
C ASN A 84 -16.53 -0.60 10.56
N ILE A 85 -16.14 -0.29 9.32
CA ILE A 85 -15.33 -1.18 8.52
C ILE A 85 -13.86 -0.74 8.60
N PRO A 86 -12.91 -1.65 8.91
CA PRO A 86 -11.50 -1.36 8.79
C PRO A 86 -11.15 -1.05 7.33
N LEU A 87 -10.62 0.14 7.09
CA LEU A 87 -10.28 0.60 5.74
C LEU A 87 -8.78 0.74 5.57
N MET A 88 -8.31 0.35 4.39
CA MET A 88 -6.96 0.57 3.89
C MET A 88 -6.97 1.66 2.82
N LEU A 89 -5.96 2.50 2.84
CA LEU A 89 -5.76 3.59 1.88
C LEU A 89 -4.38 3.48 1.24
N ASN A 90 -4.30 3.68 -0.07
CA ASN A 90 -3.03 3.82 -0.78
C ASN A 90 -2.65 5.30 -0.88
N ILE A 91 -1.48 5.65 -0.37
CA ILE A 91 -0.91 7.00 -0.45
C ILE A 91 0.04 7.02 -1.64
N THR A 92 -0.37 7.70 -2.71
CA THR A 92 0.45 7.92 -3.91
C THR A 92 1.00 9.35 -3.92
N GLN A 93 1.85 9.68 -4.88
CA GLN A 93 2.41 11.04 -5.01
C GLN A 93 1.37 12.12 -5.33
N ASN A 94 0.22 11.72 -5.91
CA ASN A 94 -0.77 12.64 -6.45
C ASN A 94 -1.98 12.87 -5.53
N VAL A 95 -1.95 12.34 -4.30
CA VAL A 95 -3.07 12.53 -3.36
C VAL A 95 -3.13 13.97 -2.84
N LYS A 96 -4.34 14.48 -2.68
CA LYS A 96 -4.63 15.85 -2.19
C LYS A 96 -5.08 15.82 -0.73
N PHE A 97 -4.36 15.10 0.11
CA PHE A 97 -4.57 15.02 1.56
C PHE A 97 -3.25 14.66 2.26
N SER A 98 -3.17 14.89 3.55
CA SER A 98 -2.00 14.60 4.38
C SER A 98 -2.12 13.27 5.13
N ILE A 99 -1.01 12.74 5.64
CA ILE A 99 -1.00 11.58 6.55
C ILE A 99 -1.84 11.87 7.81
N LYS A 100 -1.82 13.12 8.31
CA LYS A 100 -2.66 13.54 9.43
C LYS A 100 -4.15 13.39 9.11
N ASP A 101 -4.57 13.66 7.87
CA ASP A 101 -5.95 13.47 7.46
C ASP A 101 -6.36 12.00 7.46
N VAL A 102 -5.47 11.11 7.04
CA VAL A 102 -5.68 9.66 7.09
C VAL A 102 -5.92 9.19 8.54
N SER A 103 -5.04 9.62 9.44
CA SER A 103 -5.13 9.30 10.87
C SER A 103 -6.41 9.86 11.50
N LYS A 104 -6.72 11.15 11.29
CA LYS A 104 -7.93 11.80 11.80
C LYS A 104 -9.22 11.10 11.33
N ASN A 105 -9.24 10.57 10.11
CA ASN A 105 -10.37 9.82 9.57
C ASN A 105 -10.34 8.32 9.92
N LYS A 106 -9.47 7.90 10.84
CA LYS A 106 -9.44 6.55 11.44
C LYS A 106 -9.33 5.43 10.39
N PHE A 107 -8.55 5.62 9.33
CA PHE A 107 -8.12 4.52 8.49
C PHE A 107 -7.17 3.63 9.29
N LYS A 108 -7.33 2.31 9.17
CA LYS A 108 -6.53 1.35 9.95
C LYS A 108 -5.19 1.04 9.30
N PHE A 109 -5.11 1.17 7.97
CA PHE A 109 -3.91 0.86 7.20
C PHE A 109 -3.63 1.96 6.19
N ALA A 110 -2.36 2.35 6.07
CA ALA A 110 -1.85 3.25 5.06
C ALA A 110 -0.74 2.53 4.26
N LEU A 111 -0.93 2.39 2.95
CA LEU A 111 0.03 1.75 2.05
C LEU A 111 0.81 2.81 1.30
N PHE A 112 2.13 2.77 1.39
CA PHE A 112 3.07 3.58 0.62
C PHE A 112 3.67 2.71 -0.49
N SER A 113 2.94 2.55 -1.58
CA SER A 113 3.23 1.51 -2.58
C SER A 113 4.43 1.80 -3.48
N GLN A 114 4.79 3.07 -3.69
CA GLN A 114 5.80 3.46 -4.68
C GLN A 114 6.89 4.39 -4.16
N GLN A 115 6.71 5.00 -3.00
CA GLN A 115 7.58 6.09 -2.53
C GLN A 115 9.03 5.65 -2.36
N ILE A 116 9.26 4.49 -1.75
CA ILE A 116 10.60 3.95 -1.53
C ILE A 116 11.24 3.57 -2.87
N LEU A 117 10.52 2.87 -3.74
CA LEU A 117 11.01 2.49 -5.07
C LEU A 117 11.33 3.71 -5.92
N ASN A 118 10.45 4.71 -5.95
CA ASN A 118 10.69 5.95 -6.69
C ASN A 118 11.90 6.71 -6.14
N GLY A 119 12.03 6.80 -4.82
CA GLY A 119 13.21 7.41 -4.19
C GLY A 119 14.51 6.70 -4.57
N TYR A 120 14.51 5.37 -4.60
CA TYR A 120 15.64 4.57 -5.06
C TYR A 120 15.98 4.85 -6.54
N ILE A 121 14.98 4.83 -7.42
CA ILE A 121 15.16 5.10 -8.86
C ILE A 121 15.71 6.51 -9.08
N ASP A 122 15.14 7.52 -8.42
CA ASP A 122 15.57 8.92 -8.59
C ASP A 122 16.99 9.14 -8.08
N SER A 123 17.33 8.55 -6.94
CA SER A 123 18.70 8.62 -6.40
C SER A 123 19.70 7.92 -7.32
N THR A 124 19.36 6.73 -7.83
CA THR A 124 20.22 5.99 -8.75
C THR A 124 20.43 6.76 -10.06
N LYS A 125 19.40 7.35 -10.64
CA LYS A 125 19.51 8.20 -11.83
C LYS A 125 20.46 9.37 -11.62
N LYS A 126 20.32 10.08 -10.49
CA LYS A 126 21.23 11.21 -10.14
C LYS A 126 22.68 10.78 -10.03
N ILE A 127 22.95 9.62 -9.41
CA ILE A 127 24.31 9.06 -9.29
C ILE A 127 24.87 8.75 -10.68
N LEU A 128 24.10 8.05 -11.54
CA LEU A 128 24.55 7.71 -12.89
C LEU A 128 24.82 8.95 -13.76
N GLU A 129 23.98 9.99 -13.62
CA GLU A 129 24.22 11.26 -14.33
C GLU A 129 25.52 11.96 -13.90
N LEU A 130 25.86 11.90 -12.60
CA LEU A 130 27.14 12.45 -12.13
C LEU A 130 28.33 11.66 -12.68
N ILE A 131 28.27 10.33 -12.66
CA ILE A 131 29.29 9.45 -13.21
C ILE A 131 29.49 9.71 -14.71
N LYS A 132 28.38 9.82 -15.48
CA LYS A 132 28.42 10.16 -16.91
C LYS A 132 29.09 11.50 -17.20
N LYS A 133 29.02 12.45 -16.25
CA LYS A 133 29.70 13.76 -16.32
C LYS A 133 31.13 13.73 -15.72
N ASN A 134 31.74 12.56 -15.50
CA ASN A 134 33.02 12.36 -14.87
C ASN A 134 33.12 13.00 -13.45
N LYS A 135 31.99 13.07 -12.72
CA LYS A 135 31.94 13.57 -11.34
C LYS A 135 31.81 12.41 -10.37
N ILE A 136 32.49 12.49 -9.23
CA ILE A 136 32.40 11.50 -8.16
C ILE A 136 31.13 11.79 -7.36
N PRO A 137 30.13 10.86 -7.29
CA PRO A 137 28.96 11.03 -6.44
C PRO A 137 29.37 11.06 -4.96
N LYS A 138 28.89 12.06 -4.23
CA LYS A 138 29.09 12.13 -2.79
C LYS A 138 27.89 11.49 -2.10
N SER A 139 28.13 10.49 -1.26
CA SER A 139 27.09 9.93 -0.39
C SER A 139 26.87 10.84 0.82
N ILE A 140 25.62 11.00 1.22
CA ILE A 140 25.25 11.67 2.47
C ILE A 140 25.53 10.72 3.66
N ASN A 141 25.38 9.41 3.45
CA ASN A 141 25.63 8.41 4.47
C ASN A 141 27.11 8.01 4.50
N LYS A 142 27.69 7.95 5.68
CA LYS A 142 29.02 7.38 5.91
C LYS A 142 28.94 5.85 5.90
N ALA A 143 30.05 5.18 5.64
CA ALA A 143 30.10 3.71 5.74
C ALA A 143 29.68 3.20 7.13
N SER A 144 30.02 3.94 8.19
CA SER A 144 29.59 3.68 9.57
C SER A 144 28.07 3.63 9.72
N ASP A 145 27.35 4.53 9.03
CA ASP A 145 25.89 4.60 9.12
C ASP A 145 25.25 3.37 8.46
N THR A 146 25.82 2.90 7.35
CA THR A 146 25.40 1.68 6.67
C THR A 146 25.64 0.45 7.54
N LEU A 147 26.81 0.34 8.18
CA LEU A 147 27.15 -0.76 9.08
C LEU A 147 26.24 -0.79 10.31
N SER A 148 25.93 0.38 10.88
CA SER A 148 24.99 0.52 11.99
C SER A 148 23.58 0.07 11.59
N LEU A 149 23.12 0.47 10.40
CA LEU A 149 21.80 0.10 9.88
C LEU A 149 21.67 -1.41 9.63
N LEU A 150 22.78 -2.07 9.29
CA LEU A 150 22.86 -3.53 9.11
C LEU A 150 23.07 -4.29 10.44
N GLU A 151 23.10 -3.59 11.58
CA GLU A 151 23.41 -4.18 12.89
C GLU A 151 24.74 -4.97 12.88
N PHE A 152 25.74 -4.53 12.10
CA PHE A 152 26.97 -5.28 11.84
C PHE A 152 27.73 -5.63 13.13
N GLU A 153 27.72 -4.73 14.12
CA GLU A 153 28.34 -4.98 15.43
C GLU A 153 27.75 -6.20 16.17
N LYS A 154 26.48 -6.50 15.94
CA LYS A 154 25.83 -7.68 16.51
C LYS A 154 26.39 -8.97 15.92
N TYR A 155 26.70 -8.97 14.63
CA TYR A 155 27.31 -10.13 13.97
C TYR A 155 28.77 -10.33 14.38
N LEU A 156 29.54 -9.25 14.57
CA LEU A 156 30.91 -9.33 15.07
C LEU A 156 30.96 -9.97 16.47
N LYS A 157 30.06 -9.59 17.38
CA LYS A 157 29.98 -10.19 18.72
C LYS A 157 29.65 -11.68 18.68
N ILE A 158 28.84 -12.14 17.72
CA ILE A 158 28.51 -13.55 17.55
C ILE A 158 29.75 -14.34 17.08
N GLU A 159 30.60 -13.76 16.22
CA GLU A 159 31.87 -14.41 15.80
C GLU A 159 32.87 -14.50 16.95
N GLU A 160 32.99 -13.48 17.78
CA GLU A 160 33.90 -13.47 18.94
C GLU A 160 33.54 -14.52 19.99
N THR A 161 32.23 -14.82 20.14
CA THR A 161 31.75 -15.85 21.10
C THR A 161 31.93 -17.29 20.60
N LYS A 162 32.33 -17.49 19.32
CA LYS A 162 32.57 -18.82 18.74
C LYS A 162 34.04 -19.22 18.73
N LYS A 163 34.94 -18.35 19.19
CA LYS A 163 36.36 -18.62 19.42
C LYS A 163 36.63 -19.02 20.86
#